data_d7191b8100b1c8e2c44ab5f795f30310
#
_entry.id   d7191b8100b1c8e2c44ab5f795f30310
#
_cell.length_a   1.000
_cell.length_b   1.000
_cell.length_c   1.000
_cell.angle_alpha   90.00
_cell.angle_beta   90.00
_cell.angle_gamma   90.00
#
_symmetry.space_group_name_H-M   'P 1'
#
loop_
_entity.id
_entity.type
_entity.pdbx_description
1 polymer ?
#
loop_
_entity_poly.entity_id
_entity_poly.type
_entity_poly.pdbx_seq_one_letter_code
_entity_poly.pdbx_strand_id
1 'polypeptide(L)'
;MTTLVSLDNISVSFGQRRVLSDVSLDLKPGKILTLLGPNGAGKSTLVRVVLGLVTPDEGVITREEKLRIGYVPQKLHLDATLPLTVSRFLRLRPGTRKADILPALKRVQAGHLIDAPLQKLSGGETQRVLLARALLSSPQLLVLDEPTQGVDVNGQVALYDLIDQLRRELNCAVLMVSHDLHLVMAKTDEVLCLNHHICCSGTPEVVSMHPEFISMFG
;
A
#
# COMPACT_ATOMS: atom_id res chain seq x y z
N MET A 1 -13.93 15.86 -8.56
CA MET A 1 -13.49 15.05 -7.40
C MET A 1 -12.10 15.53 -7.02
N THR A 2 -11.86 15.79 -5.75
CA THR A 2 -10.56 16.31 -5.28
C THR A 2 -9.52 15.19 -5.34
N THR A 3 -8.36 15.44 -5.96
CA THR A 3 -7.23 14.49 -5.99
C THR A 3 -6.39 14.71 -4.72
N LEU A 4 -6.06 13.63 -3.99
CA LEU A 4 -5.22 13.70 -2.79
C LEU A 4 -3.74 13.82 -3.11
N VAL A 5 -3.31 13.08 -4.13
CA VAL A 5 -1.95 13.10 -4.67
C VAL A 5 -2.05 13.00 -6.18
N SER A 6 -1.38 13.90 -6.89
CA SER A 6 -1.18 13.84 -8.34
C SER A 6 0.32 13.80 -8.63
N LEU A 7 0.71 12.86 -9.44
CA LEU A 7 2.05 12.77 -10.03
C LEU A 7 1.92 13.12 -11.50
N ASP A 8 2.75 14.03 -12.00
CA ASP A 8 2.75 14.46 -13.39
C ASP A 8 4.15 14.35 -13.97
N ASN A 9 4.31 13.46 -14.95
CA ASN A 9 5.55 13.17 -15.70
C ASN A 9 6.77 12.90 -14.79
N ILE A 10 6.57 12.09 -13.75
CA ILE A 10 7.60 11.78 -12.76
C ILE A 10 8.67 10.88 -13.37
N SER A 11 9.92 11.32 -13.27
CA SER A 11 11.10 10.53 -13.62
C SER A 11 12.07 10.45 -12.44
N VAL A 12 12.64 9.26 -12.21
CA VAL A 12 13.60 8.99 -11.12
C VAL A 12 14.74 8.15 -11.63
N SER A 13 15.98 8.58 -11.32
CA SER A 13 17.22 7.86 -11.60
C SER A 13 18.05 7.63 -10.34
N PHE A 14 18.78 6.53 -10.29
CA PHE A 14 19.81 6.28 -9.29
C PHE A 14 21.15 6.10 -10.00
N GLY A 15 22.01 7.10 -9.91
CA GLY A 15 23.22 7.22 -10.72
C GLY A 15 22.87 7.27 -12.22
N GLN A 16 23.38 6.33 -13.00
CA GLN A 16 23.10 6.26 -14.45
C GLN A 16 21.85 5.44 -14.80
N ARG A 17 21.20 4.81 -13.82
CA ARG A 17 20.05 3.94 -14.05
C ARG A 17 18.75 4.71 -13.85
N ARG A 18 18.01 4.96 -14.95
CA ARG A 18 16.65 5.48 -14.90
C ARG A 18 15.70 4.36 -14.44
N VAL A 19 14.97 4.60 -13.36
CA VAL A 19 14.07 3.61 -12.72
C VAL A 19 12.62 3.93 -12.99
N LEU A 20 12.28 5.22 -13.09
CA LEU A 20 10.95 5.67 -13.52
C LEU A 20 11.12 6.69 -14.65
N SER A 21 10.26 6.62 -15.66
CA SER A 21 10.22 7.51 -16.83
C SER A 21 8.80 7.95 -17.08
N ASP A 22 8.55 9.26 -17.01
CA ASP A 22 7.29 9.91 -17.38
C ASP A 22 6.03 9.28 -16.76
N VAL A 23 6.09 8.97 -15.45
CA VAL A 23 5.00 8.32 -14.73
C VAL A 23 4.01 9.37 -14.22
N SER A 24 2.74 9.25 -14.64
CA SER A 24 1.65 10.11 -14.19
C SER A 24 0.53 9.28 -13.57
N LEU A 25 0.01 9.69 -12.42
CA LEU A 25 -1.14 9.05 -11.77
C LEU A 25 -1.84 9.99 -10.79
N ASP A 26 -3.10 9.70 -10.52
CA ASP A 26 -3.93 10.40 -9.53
C ASP A 26 -4.44 9.45 -8.46
N LEU A 27 -4.29 9.84 -7.19
CA LEU A 27 -4.90 9.13 -6.06
C LEU A 27 -6.11 9.90 -5.55
N LYS A 28 -7.30 9.26 -5.65
CA LYS A 28 -8.59 9.88 -5.37
C LYS A 28 -9.25 9.23 -4.15
N PRO A 29 -9.93 10.01 -3.28
CA PRO A 29 -10.67 9.46 -2.14
C PRO A 29 -11.64 8.37 -2.55
N GLY A 30 -11.76 7.33 -1.74
CA GLY A 30 -12.69 6.23 -1.95
C GLY A 30 -12.34 5.32 -3.13
N LYS A 31 -11.14 5.39 -3.70
CA LYS A 31 -10.68 4.56 -4.82
C LYS A 31 -9.49 3.70 -4.42
N ILE A 32 -9.44 2.48 -4.96
CA ILE A 32 -8.29 1.57 -4.90
C ILE A 32 -7.60 1.59 -6.25
N LEU A 33 -6.36 2.10 -6.27
CA LEU A 33 -5.45 2.00 -7.40
C LEU A 33 -4.39 0.95 -7.08
N THR A 34 -4.27 -0.06 -7.94
CA THR A 34 -3.27 -1.12 -7.77
C THR A 34 -2.18 -1.04 -8.82
N LEU A 35 -0.93 -1.04 -8.35
CA LEU A 35 0.26 -1.14 -9.18
C LEU A 35 0.61 -2.60 -9.43
N LEU A 36 0.65 -2.98 -10.70
CA LEU A 36 1.17 -4.26 -11.18
C LEU A 36 2.48 -4.04 -11.94
N GLY A 37 3.29 -5.07 -12.05
CA GLY A 37 4.51 -5.03 -12.84
C GLY A 37 5.55 -6.04 -12.36
N PRO A 38 6.54 -6.39 -13.20
CA PRO A 38 7.59 -7.33 -12.85
C PRO A 38 8.49 -6.82 -11.71
N ASN A 39 9.34 -7.71 -11.20
CA ASN A 39 10.35 -7.30 -10.23
C ASN A 39 11.35 -6.35 -10.89
N GLY A 40 11.70 -5.28 -10.18
CA GLY A 40 12.57 -4.24 -10.71
C GLY A 40 11.89 -3.18 -11.57
N ALA A 41 10.58 -3.27 -11.83
CA ALA A 41 9.79 -2.33 -12.64
C ALA A 41 9.69 -0.89 -12.08
N GLY A 42 10.15 -0.65 -10.85
CA GLY A 42 10.08 0.66 -10.22
C GLY A 42 8.94 0.85 -9.21
N LYS A 43 8.13 -0.19 -8.94
CA LYS A 43 6.95 -0.10 -8.04
C LYS A 43 7.30 0.48 -6.66
N SER A 44 8.31 -0.08 -5.98
CA SER A 44 8.74 0.41 -4.66
C SER A 44 9.33 1.82 -4.72
N THR A 45 9.95 2.21 -5.84
CA THR A 45 10.42 3.58 -6.07
C THR A 45 9.24 4.53 -6.20
N LEU A 46 8.22 4.17 -6.96
CA LEU A 46 7.00 4.96 -7.11
C LEU A 46 6.26 5.12 -5.77
N VAL A 47 6.15 4.04 -4.99
CA VAL A 47 5.61 4.09 -3.62
C VAL A 47 6.41 5.09 -2.76
N ARG A 48 7.74 5.06 -2.80
CA ARG A 48 8.59 6.00 -2.04
C ARG A 48 8.42 7.44 -2.51
N VAL A 49 8.21 7.67 -3.80
CA VAL A 49 7.87 8.99 -4.35
C VAL A 49 6.54 9.48 -3.79
N VAL A 50 5.49 8.65 -3.81
CA VAL A 50 4.18 8.98 -3.23
C VAL A 50 4.28 9.30 -1.73
N LEU A 51 5.10 8.55 -1.00
CA LEU A 51 5.35 8.76 0.44
C LEU A 51 6.22 10.00 0.74
N GLY A 52 6.84 10.60 -0.28
CA GLY A 52 7.77 11.73 -0.10
C GLY A 52 9.15 11.33 0.42
N LEU A 53 9.51 10.04 0.30
CA LEU A 53 10.81 9.50 0.72
C LEU A 53 11.87 9.58 -0.40
N VAL A 54 11.43 9.78 -1.64
CA VAL A 54 12.28 10.00 -2.82
C VAL A 54 11.75 11.22 -3.54
N THR A 55 12.65 12.16 -3.84
CA THR A 55 12.37 13.31 -4.68
C THR A 55 12.63 12.92 -6.14
N PRO A 56 11.70 13.13 -7.06
CA PRO A 56 11.93 12.87 -8.48
C PRO A 56 12.95 13.84 -9.06
N ASP A 57 13.62 13.41 -10.14
CA ASP A 57 14.55 14.25 -10.90
C ASP A 57 13.79 15.22 -11.83
N GLU A 58 12.63 14.73 -12.35
CA GLU A 58 11.76 15.48 -13.27
C GLU A 58 10.30 15.26 -12.90
N GLY A 59 9.43 16.18 -13.32
CA GLY A 59 8.00 16.13 -13.08
C GLY A 59 7.55 16.90 -11.84
N VAL A 60 6.26 16.88 -11.58
CA VAL A 60 5.63 17.62 -10.49
C VAL A 60 4.78 16.69 -9.62
N ILE A 61 4.91 16.85 -8.31
CA ILE A 61 4.06 16.17 -7.32
C ILE A 61 3.19 17.21 -6.64
N THR A 62 1.88 17.08 -6.78
CA THR A 62 0.90 17.85 -6.03
C THR A 62 0.28 16.98 -4.95
N ARG A 63 0.21 17.48 -3.72
CA ARG A 63 -0.41 16.79 -2.58
C ARG A 63 -1.36 17.73 -1.86
N GLU A 64 -2.47 17.17 -1.35
CA GLU A 64 -3.35 17.88 -0.43
C GLU A 64 -2.57 18.34 0.81
N GLU A 65 -2.85 19.55 1.28
CA GLU A 65 -2.21 20.07 2.50
C GLU A 65 -2.52 19.16 3.71
N LYS A 66 -1.49 18.86 4.51
CA LYS A 66 -1.61 18.04 5.73
C LYS A 66 -2.17 16.63 5.48
N LEU A 67 -1.96 16.08 4.28
CA LEU A 67 -2.36 14.73 3.91
C LEU A 67 -1.83 13.71 4.93
N ARG A 68 -2.75 12.96 5.56
CA ARG A 68 -2.40 11.89 6.48
C ARG A 68 -2.28 10.58 5.73
N ILE A 69 -1.07 10.04 5.69
CA ILE A 69 -0.77 8.77 5.01
C ILE A 69 -0.58 7.66 6.04
N GLY A 70 -1.24 6.53 5.83
CA GLY A 70 -0.96 5.26 6.49
C GLY A 70 -0.15 4.37 5.56
N TYR A 71 0.99 3.84 6.03
CA TYR A 71 1.85 2.99 5.22
C TYR A 71 2.02 1.61 5.84
N VAL A 72 1.82 0.58 5.02
CA VAL A 72 2.10 -0.82 5.32
C VAL A 72 3.23 -1.28 4.40
N PRO A 73 4.45 -1.50 4.92
CA PRO A 73 5.59 -1.96 4.13
C PRO A 73 5.47 -3.44 3.79
N GLN A 74 6.12 -3.87 2.71
CA GLN A 74 6.20 -5.27 2.29
C GLN A 74 6.78 -6.18 3.37
N LYS A 75 7.84 -5.74 4.06
CA LYS A 75 8.49 -6.49 5.15
C LYS A 75 8.77 -5.58 6.33
N LEU A 76 8.49 -6.08 7.51
CA LEU A 76 8.92 -5.47 8.75
C LEU A 76 10.20 -6.17 9.22
N HIS A 77 11.33 -5.48 9.09
CA HIS A 77 12.61 -5.97 9.61
C HIS A 77 12.70 -5.60 11.09
N LEU A 78 12.50 -6.59 11.94
CA LEU A 78 12.70 -6.47 13.38
C LEU A 78 13.80 -7.42 13.81
N ASP A 79 14.68 -6.95 14.69
CA ASP A 79 15.62 -7.80 15.35
C ASP A 79 14.85 -8.84 16.19
N ALA A 80 15.12 -10.13 15.95
CA ALA A 80 14.45 -11.23 16.65
C ALA A 80 14.70 -11.21 18.18
N THR A 81 15.77 -10.53 18.60
CA THR A 81 16.14 -10.39 20.04
C THR A 81 15.35 -9.28 20.73
N LEU A 82 14.67 -8.40 19.99
CA LEU A 82 13.94 -7.28 20.56
C LEU A 82 12.59 -7.71 21.15
N PRO A 83 12.38 -7.69 22.48
CA PRO A 83 11.16 -8.18 23.11
C PRO A 83 10.01 -7.18 22.96
N LEU A 84 9.44 -7.09 21.75
CA LEU A 84 8.32 -6.21 21.44
C LEU A 84 7.00 -6.96 21.47
N THR A 85 6.05 -6.47 22.26
CA THR A 85 4.64 -6.83 22.12
C THR A 85 3.97 -5.95 21.06
N VAL A 86 2.84 -6.40 20.52
CA VAL A 86 2.02 -5.64 19.57
C VAL A 86 1.68 -4.26 20.12
N SER A 87 1.24 -4.15 21.37
CA SER A 87 0.90 -2.87 21.99
C SER A 87 2.11 -1.91 22.08
N ARG A 88 3.29 -2.43 22.40
CA ARG A 88 4.53 -1.63 22.42
C ARG A 88 4.91 -1.16 21.03
N PHE A 89 4.85 -2.04 20.04
CA PHE A 89 5.13 -1.71 18.63
C PHE A 89 4.22 -0.60 18.11
N LEU A 90 2.93 -0.67 18.37
CA LEU A 90 1.98 0.35 17.94
C LEU A 90 2.24 1.70 18.62
N ARG A 91 2.71 1.69 19.89
CA ARG A 91 3.09 2.90 20.64
C ARG A 91 4.35 3.58 20.11
N LEU A 92 5.20 2.90 19.34
CA LEU A 92 6.37 3.53 18.71
C LEU A 92 5.99 4.58 17.64
N ARG A 93 4.74 4.57 17.20
CA ARG A 93 4.24 5.62 16.30
C ARG A 93 4.04 6.92 17.09
N PRO A 94 4.67 8.04 16.69
CA PRO A 94 4.49 9.33 17.36
C PRO A 94 3.02 9.74 17.45
N GLY A 95 2.62 10.30 18.59
CA GLY A 95 1.25 10.75 18.84
C GLY A 95 0.23 9.66 19.18
N THR A 96 0.62 8.37 19.20
CA THR A 96 -0.28 7.28 19.56
C THR A 96 -0.54 7.25 21.07
N ARG A 97 -1.80 7.36 21.47
CA ARG A 97 -2.23 7.19 22.87
C ARG A 97 -2.54 5.71 23.13
N LYS A 98 -2.34 5.25 24.37
CA LYS A 98 -2.65 3.87 24.77
C LYS A 98 -4.11 3.48 24.49
N ALA A 99 -5.02 4.43 24.65
CA ALA A 99 -6.46 4.22 24.42
C ALA A 99 -6.81 3.97 22.95
N ASP A 100 -5.99 4.42 22.00
CA ASP A 100 -6.27 4.29 20.55
C ASP A 100 -5.87 2.91 19.99
N ILE A 101 -5.02 2.15 20.71
CA ILE A 101 -4.42 0.90 20.22
C ILE A 101 -5.46 -0.21 20.08
N LEU A 102 -6.22 -0.51 21.15
CA LEU A 102 -7.19 -1.60 21.11
C LEU A 102 -8.31 -1.36 20.08
N PRO A 103 -8.89 -0.14 19.97
CA PRO A 103 -9.83 0.16 18.89
C PRO A 103 -9.24 -0.06 17.49
N ALA A 104 -7.99 0.37 17.23
CA ALA A 104 -7.34 0.15 15.95
C ALA A 104 -7.14 -1.35 15.64
N LEU A 105 -6.70 -2.14 16.63
CA LEU A 105 -6.57 -3.59 16.49
C LEU A 105 -7.91 -4.29 16.26
N LYS A 106 -8.98 -3.86 16.95
CA LYS A 106 -10.32 -4.43 16.74
C LYS A 106 -10.84 -4.19 15.32
N ARG A 107 -10.58 -3.02 14.75
CA ARG A 107 -10.96 -2.70 13.35
C ARG A 107 -10.35 -3.66 12.34
N VAL A 108 -9.17 -4.17 12.61
CA VAL A 108 -8.48 -5.15 11.74
C VAL A 108 -8.63 -6.59 12.25
N GLN A 109 -9.57 -6.85 13.18
CA GLN A 109 -9.84 -8.16 13.75
C GLN A 109 -8.62 -8.81 14.45
N ALA A 110 -7.74 -7.99 15.01
CA ALA A 110 -6.50 -8.40 15.69
C ALA A 110 -6.46 -7.99 17.17
N GLY A 111 -7.63 -7.67 17.79
CA GLY A 111 -7.70 -7.20 19.18
C GLY A 111 -7.14 -8.18 20.22
N HIS A 112 -7.25 -9.48 19.94
CA HIS A 112 -6.71 -10.55 20.80
C HIS A 112 -5.18 -10.60 20.83
N LEU A 113 -4.51 -9.94 19.88
CA LEU A 113 -3.04 -9.95 19.77
C LEU A 113 -2.35 -8.83 20.55
N ILE A 114 -3.07 -7.99 21.28
CA ILE A 114 -2.54 -6.76 21.89
C ILE A 114 -1.29 -7.00 22.75
N ASP A 115 -1.24 -8.09 23.49
CA ASP A 115 -0.10 -8.46 24.36
C ASP A 115 0.80 -9.55 23.76
N ALA A 116 0.49 -10.02 22.54
CA ALA A 116 1.27 -11.04 21.86
C ALA A 116 2.67 -10.51 21.50
N PRO A 117 3.72 -11.36 21.60
CA PRO A 117 5.04 -11.03 21.07
C PRO A 117 4.98 -10.89 19.54
N LEU A 118 5.48 -9.77 19.01
CA LEU A 118 5.39 -9.46 17.57
C LEU A 118 6.10 -10.50 16.70
N GLN A 119 7.19 -11.10 17.22
CA GLN A 119 7.98 -12.12 16.50
C GLN A 119 7.26 -13.48 16.40
N LYS A 120 6.19 -13.70 17.16
CA LYS A 120 5.41 -14.95 17.15
C LYS A 120 4.16 -14.89 16.30
N LEU A 121 3.91 -13.76 15.66
CA LEU A 121 2.75 -13.59 14.80
C LEU A 121 2.91 -14.35 13.49
N SER A 122 1.83 -14.93 13.01
CA SER A 122 1.73 -15.43 11.63
C SER A 122 1.83 -14.28 10.61
N GLY A 123 2.05 -14.60 9.34
CA GLY A 123 2.08 -13.59 8.28
C GLY A 123 0.82 -12.73 8.24
N GLY A 124 -0.35 -13.36 8.27
CA GLY A 124 -1.64 -12.65 8.26
C GLY A 124 -1.88 -11.78 9.50
N GLU A 125 -1.51 -12.27 10.69
CA GLU A 125 -1.58 -11.48 11.93
C GLU A 125 -0.63 -10.28 11.89
N THR A 126 0.57 -10.47 11.36
CA THR A 126 1.54 -9.37 11.17
C THR A 126 0.98 -8.30 10.24
N GLN A 127 0.39 -8.68 9.10
CA GLN A 127 -0.22 -7.74 8.17
C GLN A 127 -1.38 -6.97 8.80
N ARG A 128 -2.25 -7.64 9.58
CA ARG A 128 -3.33 -6.97 10.33
C ARG A 128 -2.79 -5.98 11.36
N VAL A 129 -1.72 -6.32 12.08
CA VAL A 129 -1.08 -5.40 13.04
C VAL A 129 -0.43 -4.20 12.34
N LEU A 130 0.22 -4.40 11.19
CA LEU A 130 0.77 -3.31 10.37
C LEU A 130 -0.35 -2.39 9.84
N LEU A 131 -1.47 -2.97 9.40
CA LEU A 131 -2.64 -2.21 8.99
C LEU A 131 -3.24 -1.41 10.15
N ALA A 132 -3.37 -2.02 11.36
CA ALA A 132 -3.79 -1.29 12.56
C ALA A 132 -2.87 -0.08 12.84
N ARG A 133 -1.55 -0.26 12.69
CA ARG A 133 -0.57 0.83 12.85
C ARG A 133 -0.79 1.96 11.84
N ALA A 134 -1.07 1.61 10.59
CA ALA A 134 -1.40 2.60 9.55
C ALA A 134 -2.68 3.38 9.89
N LEU A 135 -3.71 2.70 10.42
CA LEU A 135 -4.98 3.31 10.81
C LEU A 135 -4.89 4.30 11.99
N LEU A 136 -3.87 4.19 12.84
CA LEU A 136 -3.66 5.13 13.96
C LEU A 136 -3.44 6.59 13.50
N SER A 137 -3.13 6.83 12.22
CA SER A 137 -3.06 8.18 11.64
C SER A 137 -4.41 8.74 11.22
N SER A 138 -5.49 7.96 11.27
CA SER A 138 -6.77 8.29 10.60
C SER A 138 -6.49 8.71 9.15
N PRO A 139 -5.93 7.82 8.32
CA PRO A 139 -5.35 8.17 7.03
C PRO A 139 -6.43 8.59 6.02
N GLN A 140 -6.07 9.54 5.16
CA GLN A 140 -6.80 9.90 3.94
C GLN A 140 -6.26 9.09 2.75
N LEU A 141 -5.01 8.61 2.84
CA LEU A 141 -4.37 7.73 1.88
C LEU A 141 -3.73 6.53 2.60
N LEU A 142 -4.12 5.32 2.21
CA LEU A 142 -3.43 4.08 2.60
C LEU A 142 -2.50 3.65 1.47
N VAL A 143 -1.24 3.42 1.79
CA VAL A 143 -0.23 2.87 0.88
C VAL A 143 0.15 1.49 1.39
N LEU A 144 -0.11 0.46 0.58
CA LEU A 144 0.05 -0.95 0.93
C LEU A 144 1.02 -1.60 -0.05
N ASP A 145 2.21 -1.94 0.43
CA ASP A 145 3.25 -2.56 -0.39
C ASP A 145 3.24 -4.07 -0.18
N GLU A 146 2.67 -4.81 -1.12
CA GLU A 146 2.47 -6.27 -1.09
C GLU A 146 1.85 -6.80 0.22
N PRO A 147 0.66 -6.31 0.63
CA PRO A 147 0.09 -6.58 1.95
C PRO A 147 -0.29 -8.05 2.18
N THR A 148 -0.35 -8.86 1.13
CA THR A 148 -0.69 -10.31 1.19
C THR A 148 0.53 -11.21 1.21
N GLN A 149 1.75 -10.66 1.18
CA GLN A 149 2.96 -11.49 1.19
C GLN A 149 3.07 -12.32 2.48
N GLY A 150 3.26 -13.63 2.32
CA GLY A 150 3.37 -14.56 3.45
C GLY A 150 2.04 -14.90 4.14
N VAL A 151 0.92 -14.56 3.51
CA VAL A 151 -0.44 -14.88 3.97
C VAL A 151 -0.98 -16.04 3.11
N ASP A 152 -1.67 -16.99 3.71
CA ASP A 152 -2.34 -18.07 2.98
C ASP A 152 -3.52 -17.56 2.13
N VAL A 153 -3.96 -18.35 1.16
CA VAL A 153 -4.98 -17.94 0.16
C VAL A 153 -6.26 -17.42 0.81
N ASN A 154 -6.77 -18.09 1.85
CA ASN A 154 -7.98 -17.67 2.54
C ASN A 154 -7.78 -16.35 3.30
N GLY A 155 -6.61 -16.19 3.94
CA GLY A 155 -6.21 -14.98 4.62
C GLY A 155 -6.03 -13.80 3.66
N GLN A 156 -5.54 -14.05 2.44
CA GLN A 156 -5.40 -13.01 1.39
C GLN A 156 -6.76 -12.44 1.00
N VAL A 157 -7.75 -13.28 0.70
CA VAL A 157 -9.12 -12.84 0.38
C VAL A 157 -9.70 -12.02 1.53
N ALA A 158 -9.60 -12.53 2.78
CA ALA A 158 -10.10 -11.82 3.95
C ALA A 158 -9.39 -10.48 4.20
N LEU A 159 -8.10 -10.36 3.85
CA LEU A 159 -7.36 -9.11 3.97
C LEU A 159 -7.79 -8.09 2.90
N TYR A 160 -8.02 -8.51 1.66
CA TYR A 160 -8.58 -7.63 0.62
C TYR A 160 -9.98 -7.13 0.98
N ASP A 161 -10.86 -8.00 1.50
CA ASP A 161 -12.19 -7.60 1.97
C ASP A 161 -12.10 -6.57 3.11
N LEU A 162 -11.17 -6.78 4.04
CA LEU A 162 -10.90 -5.83 5.13
C LEU A 162 -10.40 -4.48 4.60
N ILE A 163 -9.48 -4.48 3.64
CA ILE A 163 -8.97 -3.25 3.02
C ILE A 163 -10.11 -2.48 2.34
N ASP A 164 -10.96 -3.18 1.58
CA ASP A 164 -12.13 -2.56 0.92
C ASP A 164 -13.14 -1.99 1.93
N GLN A 165 -13.41 -2.72 3.02
CA GLN A 165 -14.24 -2.22 4.12
C GLN A 165 -13.65 -0.93 4.71
N LEU A 166 -12.36 -0.93 5.05
CA LEU A 166 -11.68 0.24 5.63
C LEU A 166 -11.66 1.43 4.68
N ARG A 167 -11.44 1.19 3.37
CA ARG A 167 -11.52 2.23 2.34
C ARG A 167 -12.89 2.92 2.35
N ARG A 168 -13.98 2.13 2.41
CA ARG A 168 -15.35 2.66 2.44
C ARG A 168 -15.63 3.42 3.74
N GLU A 169 -15.27 2.84 4.90
CA GLU A 169 -15.51 3.46 6.21
C GLU A 169 -14.78 4.79 6.38
N LEU A 170 -13.54 4.88 5.88
CA LEU A 170 -12.70 6.07 6.01
C LEU A 170 -12.85 7.03 4.84
N ASN A 171 -13.50 6.61 3.75
CA ASN A 171 -13.49 7.29 2.46
C ASN A 171 -12.05 7.66 2.03
N CYS A 172 -11.07 6.79 2.31
CA CYS A 172 -9.67 7.02 1.98
C CYS A 172 -9.33 6.51 0.58
N ALA A 173 -8.31 7.10 -0.04
CA ALA A 173 -7.66 6.49 -1.19
C ALA A 173 -6.81 5.31 -0.75
N VAL A 174 -6.66 4.30 -1.62
CA VAL A 174 -5.75 3.18 -1.41
C VAL A 174 -4.82 3.07 -2.62
N LEU A 175 -3.52 3.15 -2.38
CA LEU A 175 -2.50 2.74 -3.35
C LEU A 175 -1.95 1.40 -2.90
N MET A 176 -2.11 0.37 -3.72
CA MET A 176 -1.66 -0.98 -3.40
C MET A 176 -0.67 -1.48 -4.44
N VAL A 177 0.42 -2.08 -4.00
CA VAL A 177 1.30 -2.90 -4.84
C VAL A 177 0.91 -4.35 -4.62
N SER A 178 0.66 -5.09 -5.69
CA SER A 178 0.32 -6.51 -5.63
C SER A 178 0.91 -7.26 -6.82
N HIS A 179 1.04 -8.57 -6.67
CA HIS A 179 1.37 -9.51 -7.74
C HIS A 179 0.28 -10.58 -7.91
N ASP A 180 -0.76 -10.54 -7.09
CA ASP A 180 -1.91 -11.46 -7.19
C ASP A 180 -2.95 -10.92 -8.17
N LEU A 181 -2.87 -11.37 -9.43
CA LEU A 181 -3.72 -10.89 -10.50
C LEU A 181 -5.21 -11.17 -10.25
N HIS A 182 -5.54 -12.34 -9.67
CA HIS A 182 -6.94 -12.71 -9.45
C HIS A 182 -7.62 -11.78 -8.44
N LEU A 183 -6.97 -11.51 -7.32
CA LEU A 183 -7.51 -10.62 -6.30
C LEU A 183 -7.54 -9.17 -6.77
N VAL A 184 -6.51 -8.73 -7.50
CA VAL A 184 -6.46 -7.38 -8.08
C VAL A 184 -7.63 -7.16 -9.02
N MET A 185 -7.85 -8.07 -9.99
CA MET A 185 -8.93 -7.94 -10.97
C MET A 185 -10.32 -7.95 -10.32
N ALA A 186 -10.49 -8.62 -9.16
CA ALA A 186 -11.78 -8.71 -8.48
C ALA A 186 -12.07 -7.56 -7.49
N LYS A 187 -11.05 -6.87 -6.98
CA LYS A 187 -11.18 -6.00 -5.80
C LYS A 187 -10.63 -4.57 -5.97
N THR A 188 -10.18 -4.22 -7.16
CA THR A 188 -9.55 -2.93 -7.47
C THR A 188 -10.45 -2.08 -8.36
N ASP A 189 -10.48 -0.76 -8.15
CA ASP A 189 -11.19 0.18 -9.04
C ASP A 189 -10.36 0.50 -10.29
N GLU A 190 -9.04 0.59 -10.14
CA GLU A 190 -8.11 0.97 -11.20
C GLU A 190 -6.80 0.20 -11.08
N VAL A 191 -6.29 -0.24 -12.20
CA VAL A 191 -5.01 -0.96 -12.32
C VAL A 191 -4.05 -0.12 -13.14
N LEU A 192 -2.79 -0.08 -12.70
CA LEU A 192 -1.71 0.58 -13.42
C LEU A 192 -0.55 -0.42 -13.57
N CYS A 193 -0.22 -0.74 -14.82
CA CYS A 193 0.89 -1.63 -15.14
C CYS A 193 2.17 -0.81 -15.31
N LEU A 194 3.16 -1.09 -14.50
CA LEU A 194 4.43 -0.39 -14.46
C LEU A 194 5.57 -1.30 -14.93
N ASN A 195 6.35 -0.81 -15.87
CA ASN A 195 7.65 -1.35 -16.26
C ASN A 195 8.59 -0.21 -16.62
N HIS A 196 9.11 0.47 -15.60
CA HIS A 196 9.84 1.74 -15.66
C HIS A 196 8.99 2.94 -16.13
N HIS A 197 7.99 2.72 -16.95
CA HIS A 197 6.95 3.64 -17.41
C HIS A 197 5.58 2.98 -17.25
N ILE A 198 4.51 3.73 -17.43
CA ILE A 198 3.15 3.18 -17.44
C ILE A 198 2.91 2.52 -18.80
N CYS A 199 2.82 1.17 -18.80
CA CYS A 199 2.55 0.39 -20.01
C CYS A 199 1.06 0.37 -20.35
N CYS A 200 0.21 0.25 -19.34
CA CYS A 200 -1.25 0.30 -19.45
C CYS A 200 -1.89 0.75 -18.14
N SER A 201 -3.08 1.33 -18.24
CA SER A 201 -3.87 1.73 -17.08
C SER A 201 -5.35 1.73 -17.40
N GLY A 202 -6.20 1.55 -16.39
CA GLY A 202 -7.65 1.59 -16.52
C GLY A 202 -8.36 0.68 -15.53
N THR A 203 -9.65 0.39 -15.79
CA THR A 203 -10.36 -0.61 -15.00
C THR A 203 -9.78 -2.02 -15.23
N PRO A 204 -9.96 -2.96 -14.28
CA PRO A 204 -9.49 -4.33 -14.46
C PRO A 204 -9.87 -4.97 -15.79
N GLU A 205 -11.11 -4.74 -16.26
CA GLU A 205 -11.63 -5.28 -17.53
C GLU A 205 -10.85 -4.73 -18.74
N VAL A 206 -10.56 -3.42 -18.73
CA VAL A 206 -9.81 -2.77 -19.82
C VAL A 206 -8.37 -3.25 -19.85
N VAL A 207 -7.74 -3.29 -18.68
CA VAL A 207 -6.33 -3.68 -18.54
C VAL A 207 -6.13 -5.15 -18.91
N SER A 208 -7.04 -6.05 -18.53
CA SER A 208 -6.93 -7.49 -18.83
C SER A 208 -6.91 -7.82 -20.34
N MET A 209 -7.44 -6.91 -21.17
CA MET A 209 -7.45 -7.05 -22.64
C MET A 209 -6.29 -6.32 -23.32
N HIS A 210 -5.47 -5.59 -22.55
CA HIS A 210 -4.40 -4.79 -23.13
C HIS A 210 -3.21 -5.67 -23.57
N PRO A 211 -2.66 -5.50 -24.79
CA PRO A 211 -1.55 -6.34 -25.28
C PRO A 211 -0.33 -6.35 -24.37
N GLU A 212 0.05 -5.21 -23.79
CA GLU A 212 1.17 -5.10 -22.86
C GLU A 212 0.92 -5.89 -21.57
N PHE A 213 -0.32 -5.91 -21.07
CA PHE A 213 -0.68 -6.73 -19.91
C PHE A 213 -0.56 -8.22 -20.22
N ILE A 214 -1.09 -8.65 -21.37
CA ILE A 214 -1.01 -10.05 -21.82
C ILE A 214 0.46 -10.46 -22.01
N SER A 215 1.30 -9.57 -22.57
CA SER A 215 2.75 -9.83 -22.74
C SER A 215 3.50 -9.97 -21.41
N MET A 216 3.08 -9.25 -20.36
CA MET A 216 3.75 -9.28 -19.05
C MET A 216 3.29 -10.43 -18.13
N PHE A 217 2.04 -10.86 -18.27
CA PHE A 217 1.37 -11.74 -17.28
C PHE A 217 0.63 -12.93 -17.88
N GLY A 218 0.51 -13.01 -19.22
CA GLY A 218 -0.21 -14.05 -19.96
C GLY A 218 0.58 -15.31 -20.24
#